data_7ac878e0357931558de39ff1101edd92
#
_entry.id   7ac878e0357931558de39ff1101edd92
#
_cell.length_a   1.000
_cell.length_b   1.000
_cell.length_c   1.000
_cell.angle_alpha   90.00
_cell.angle_beta   90.00
_cell.angle_gamma   90.00
#
_symmetry.space_group_name_H-M   'P 1'
#
loop_
_entity.id
_entity.type
_entity.pdbx_description
1 polymer ?
#
loop_
_entity_poly.entity_id
_entity_poly.type
_entity_poly.pdbx_seq_one_letter_code
_entity_poly.pdbx_strand_id
1 'polypeptide(L)'
;MIPSASSTNNAQRGFTLVELLVALVVMALLALLSWRGLDGMTRVQGQTQSHTDGVLALQAGLSQWQTDLDALALQANVPGVSGLNYDGSTLRLTRRYAEDGGMGDSIRVVAWSQRAVENKTTWLRWQSEPLKTRAELQSAWKQALTWSKEGNPADRKREVAVAAIEKWQMLYYVNDAWVNALSGGAVDANGVATVPDGVRLVLTLAQDQALVGNITRDWGRPTLGGGK
;
A
#
# COMPACT_ATOMS: atom_id res chain seq x y z
N MET A 1 -82.19 -15.09 50.81
CA MET A 1 -81.93 -14.23 49.63
C MET A 1 -80.51 -14.48 49.16
N ILE A 2 -80.36 -15.23 48.11
CA ILE A 2 -79.01 -15.56 47.55
C ILE A 2 -78.91 -14.84 46.23
N PRO A 3 -77.88 -13.99 45.98
CA PRO A 3 -77.72 -13.37 44.68
C PRO A 3 -77.13 -14.37 43.67
N SER A 4 -77.81 -14.44 42.55
CA SER A 4 -77.41 -15.22 41.37
C SER A 4 -76.24 -14.55 40.70
N ALA A 5 -75.08 -15.26 40.56
CA ALA A 5 -73.94 -14.82 39.79
C ALA A 5 -74.21 -15.06 38.30
N SER A 6 -74.29 -14.00 37.52
CA SER A 6 -74.34 -14.05 36.06
C SER A 6 -72.94 -14.34 35.50
N SER A 7 -72.72 -15.54 34.96
CA SER A 7 -71.54 -15.90 34.21
C SER A 7 -71.59 -15.25 32.82
N THR A 8 -70.70 -14.29 32.58
CA THR A 8 -70.44 -13.74 31.25
C THR A 8 -69.68 -14.78 30.42
N ASN A 9 -70.35 -15.43 29.49
CA ASN A 9 -69.75 -16.29 28.48
C ASN A 9 -68.94 -15.39 27.51
N ASN A 10 -67.64 -15.36 27.70
CA ASN A 10 -66.73 -14.84 26.69
C ASN A 10 -66.72 -15.84 25.49
N ALA A 11 -67.39 -15.47 24.41
CA ALA A 11 -67.34 -16.19 23.16
C ALA A 11 -65.92 -16.16 22.63
N GLN A 12 -65.20 -17.27 22.75
CA GLN A 12 -63.88 -17.46 22.08
C GLN A 12 -64.12 -17.45 20.58
N ARG A 13 -63.76 -16.37 19.91
CA ARG A 13 -63.70 -16.31 18.44
C ARG A 13 -62.52 -17.11 17.98
N GLY A 14 -62.75 -18.24 17.30
CA GLY A 14 -61.74 -19.01 16.65
C GLY A 14 -61.20 -18.27 15.41
N PHE A 15 -59.91 -18.40 15.17
CA PHE A 15 -59.26 -17.85 13.96
C PHE A 15 -59.83 -18.50 12.72
N THR A 16 -60.07 -17.70 11.67
CA THR A 16 -60.48 -18.21 10.36
C THR A 16 -59.26 -18.70 9.58
N LEU A 17 -59.44 -19.73 8.74
CA LEU A 17 -58.37 -20.28 7.88
C LEU A 17 -57.78 -19.20 6.93
N VAL A 18 -58.61 -18.26 6.49
CA VAL A 18 -58.20 -17.11 5.65
C VAL A 18 -57.30 -16.15 6.41
N GLU A 19 -57.59 -15.89 7.67
CA GLU A 19 -56.79 -14.97 8.52
C GLU A 19 -55.38 -15.54 8.76
N LEU A 20 -55.29 -16.87 8.95
CA LEU A 20 -53.98 -17.54 9.08
C LEU A 20 -53.20 -17.53 7.75
N LEU A 21 -53.88 -17.74 6.60
CA LEU A 21 -53.24 -17.63 5.30
C LEU A 21 -52.71 -16.20 5.02
N VAL A 22 -53.48 -15.17 5.30
CA VAL A 22 -53.07 -13.78 5.14
C VAL A 22 -51.89 -13.47 6.03
N ALA A 23 -51.92 -13.91 7.31
CA ALA A 23 -50.80 -13.71 8.23
C ALA A 23 -49.50 -14.36 7.72
N LEU A 24 -49.56 -15.58 7.18
CA LEU A 24 -48.42 -16.29 6.60
C LEU A 24 -47.87 -15.54 5.36
N VAL A 25 -48.74 -15.05 4.48
CA VAL A 25 -48.32 -14.27 3.30
C VAL A 25 -47.62 -12.98 3.73
N VAL A 26 -48.17 -12.24 4.72
CA VAL A 26 -47.54 -11.02 5.24
C VAL A 26 -46.20 -11.31 5.89
N MET A 27 -46.09 -12.40 6.69
CA MET A 27 -44.79 -12.80 7.27
C MET A 27 -43.78 -13.19 6.21
N ALA A 28 -44.18 -13.91 5.15
CA ALA A 28 -43.30 -14.28 4.05
C ALA A 28 -42.78 -13.04 3.30
N LEU A 29 -43.66 -12.06 3.05
CA LEU A 29 -43.25 -10.80 2.41
C LEU A 29 -42.28 -10.00 3.31
N LEU A 30 -42.55 -9.91 4.60
CA LEU A 30 -41.65 -9.24 5.56
C LEU A 30 -40.29 -9.92 5.64
N ALA A 31 -40.26 -11.26 5.65
CA ALA A 31 -39.01 -12.03 5.63
C ALA A 31 -38.21 -11.78 4.34
N LEU A 32 -38.87 -11.77 3.18
CA LEU A 32 -38.21 -11.45 1.89
C LEU A 32 -37.65 -10.05 1.83
N LEU A 33 -38.38 -9.05 2.35
CA LEU A 33 -37.90 -7.66 2.39
C LEU A 33 -36.73 -7.50 3.36
N SER A 34 -36.77 -8.14 4.52
CA SER A 34 -35.69 -8.16 5.49
C SER A 34 -34.41 -8.79 4.90
N TRP A 35 -34.55 -9.92 4.20
CA TRP A 35 -33.43 -10.58 3.53
C TRP A 35 -32.78 -9.70 2.47
N ARG A 36 -33.58 -9.05 1.62
CA ARG A 36 -33.07 -8.11 0.61
C ARG A 36 -32.36 -6.91 1.22
N GLY A 37 -32.88 -6.40 2.34
CA GLY A 37 -32.22 -5.31 3.08
C GLY A 37 -30.85 -5.72 3.62
N LEU A 38 -30.76 -6.91 4.18
CA LEU A 38 -29.51 -7.45 4.73
C LEU A 38 -28.47 -7.72 3.63
N ASP A 39 -28.87 -8.31 2.50
CA ASP A 39 -28.01 -8.58 1.36
C ASP A 39 -27.45 -7.26 0.77
N GLY A 40 -28.28 -6.23 0.65
CA GLY A 40 -27.84 -4.89 0.25
C GLY A 40 -26.79 -4.30 1.20
N MET A 41 -26.99 -4.46 2.52
CA MET A 41 -26.08 -3.94 3.53
C MET A 41 -24.71 -4.64 3.52
N THR A 42 -24.68 -5.96 3.37
CA THR A 42 -23.44 -6.73 3.28
C THR A 42 -22.62 -6.37 2.04
N ARG A 43 -23.28 -6.13 0.91
CA ARG A 43 -22.64 -5.71 -0.33
C ARG A 43 -22.01 -4.31 -0.20
N VAL A 44 -22.72 -3.35 0.38
CA VAL A 44 -22.21 -1.99 0.63
C VAL A 44 -21.04 -2.02 1.60
N GLN A 45 -21.13 -2.83 2.67
CA GLN A 45 -20.01 -2.99 3.61
C GLN A 45 -18.77 -3.56 2.91
N GLY A 46 -18.91 -4.57 2.06
CA GLY A 46 -17.78 -5.13 1.31
C GLY A 46 -17.10 -4.10 0.40
N GLN A 47 -17.88 -3.28 -0.30
CA GLN A 47 -17.35 -2.20 -1.15
C GLN A 47 -16.64 -1.13 -0.33
N THR A 48 -17.22 -0.70 0.79
CA THR A 48 -16.62 0.31 1.69
C THR A 48 -15.32 -0.21 2.28
N GLN A 49 -15.30 -1.48 2.71
CA GLN A 49 -14.09 -2.10 3.27
C GLN A 49 -12.97 -2.16 2.23
N SER A 50 -13.25 -2.67 1.02
CA SER A 50 -12.27 -2.74 -0.07
C SER A 50 -11.71 -1.35 -0.45
N HIS A 51 -12.58 -0.32 -0.47
CA HIS A 51 -12.16 1.06 -0.71
C HIS A 51 -11.23 1.56 0.40
N THR A 52 -11.60 1.35 1.65
CA THR A 52 -10.79 1.76 2.81
C THR A 52 -9.44 1.06 2.82
N ASP A 53 -9.42 -0.25 2.59
CA ASP A 53 -8.18 -1.05 2.56
C ASP A 53 -7.23 -0.57 1.46
N GLY A 54 -7.75 -0.20 0.28
CA GLY A 54 -6.96 0.38 -0.80
C GLY A 54 -6.32 1.72 -0.43
N VAL A 55 -7.07 2.60 0.23
CA VAL A 55 -6.54 3.90 0.72
C VAL A 55 -5.45 3.68 1.77
N LEU A 56 -5.69 2.80 2.74
CA LEU A 56 -4.74 2.49 3.81
C LEU A 56 -3.46 1.87 3.27
N ALA A 57 -3.56 0.95 2.31
CA ALA A 57 -2.40 0.32 1.66
C ALA A 57 -1.54 1.37 0.95
N LEU A 58 -2.16 2.29 0.21
CA LEU A 58 -1.46 3.37 -0.47
C LEU A 58 -0.79 4.33 0.52
N GLN A 59 -1.47 4.73 1.59
CA GLN A 59 -0.90 5.58 2.65
C GLN A 59 0.29 4.90 3.32
N ALA A 60 0.16 3.62 3.67
CA ALA A 60 1.24 2.82 4.26
C ALA A 60 2.44 2.73 3.30
N GLY A 61 2.18 2.51 2.01
CA GLY A 61 3.22 2.47 0.98
C GLY A 61 3.96 3.80 0.83
N LEU A 62 3.25 4.91 0.78
CA LEU A 62 3.84 6.26 0.70
C LEU A 62 4.66 6.59 1.95
N SER A 63 4.17 6.23 3.14
CA SER A 63 4.92 6.39 4.39
C SER A 63 6.17 5.51 4.42
N GLN A 64 6.07 4.28 3.94
CA GLN A 64 7.20 3.37 3.85
C GLN A 64 8.26 3.87 2.85
N TRP A 65 7.83 4.43 1.71
CA TRP A 65 8.73 5.04 0.73
C TRP A 65 9.52 6.19 1.36
N GLN A 66 8.87 7.05 2.11
CA GLN A 66 9.52 8.14 2.83
C GLN A 66 10.50 7.61 3.89
N THR A 67 10.07 6.62 4.70
CA THR A 67 10.91 5.98 5.72
C THR A 67 12.15 5.31 5.11
N ASP A 68 12.03 4.71 3.93
CA ASP A 68 13.16 4.10 3.23
C ASP A 68 14.19 5.16 2.81
N LEU A 69 13.75 6.34 2.37
CA LEU A 69 14.62 7.45 2.02
C LEU A 69 15.21 8.14 3.25
N ASP A 70 14.46 8.30 4.34
CA ASP A 70 14.95 8.86 5.61
C ASP A 70 16.08 8.02 6.22
N ALA A 71 16.01 6.71 6.03
CA ALA A 71 17.00 5.75 6.50
C ALA A 71 18.12 5.47 5.48
N LEU A 72 18.25 6.29 4.44
CA LEU A 72 19.23 6.12 3.38
C LEU A 72 20.64 6.00 3.96
N ALA A 73 21.35 4.96 3.54
CA ALA A 73 22.75 4.73 3.93
C ALA A 73 23.66 5.04 2.74
N LEU A 74 24.51 6.06 2.91
CA LEU A 74 25.56 6.36 1.94
C LEU A 74 26.69 5.34 2.13
N GLN A 75 26.79 4.39 1.21
CA GLN A 75 27.92 3.45 1.17
C GLN A 75 29.00 4.00 0.28
N ALA A 76 29.95 4.71 0.88
CA ALA A 76 31.17 5.09 0.19
C ALA A 76 32.01 3.82 -0.12
N ASN A 77 32.46 3.69 -1.35
CA ASN A 77 33.47 2.71 -1.78
C ASN A 77 33.04 1.23 -1.95
N VAL A 78 31.79 0.96 -2.31
CA VAL A 78 31.44 -0.36 -2.82
C VAL A 78 31.24 -0.26 -4.35
N PRO A 79 32.13 -0.85 -5.15
CA PRO A 79 32.04 -0.75 -6.61
C PRO A 79 30.71 -1.24 -7.15
N GLY A 80 30.07 -0.41 -7.99
CA GLY A 80 28.78 -0.75 -8.61
C GLY A 80 27.55 -0.64 -7.73
N VAL A 81 27.70 -0.10 -6.50
CA VAL A 81 26.59 0.21 -5.59
C VAL A 81 26.57 1.71 -5.34
N SER A 82 25.44 2.35 -5.61
CA SER A 82 25.18 3.74 -5.24
C SER A 82 24.19 3.78 -4.07
N GLY A 83 24.28 4.82 -3.22
CA GLY A 83 23.34 4.98 -2.11
C GLY A 83 21.89 5.04 -2.58
N LEU A 84 21.65 5.70 -3.72
CA LEU A 84 20.35 5.82 -4.40
C LEU A 84 20.59 5.75 -5.91
N ASN A 85 19.75 5.01 -6.63
CA ASN A 85 19.79 4.90 -8.09
C ASN A 85 18.38 4.65 -8.66
N TYR A 86 18.04 5.39 -9.70
CA TYR A 86 16.84 5.18 -10.51
C TYR A 86 17.22 4.92 -11.96
N ASP A 87 16.73 3.83 -12.55
CA ASP A 87 17.07 3.42 -13.93
C ASP A 87 15.89 3.58 -14.91
N GLY A 88 14.84 4.29 -14.50
CA GLY A 88 13.61 4.49 -15.30
C GLY A 88 12.49 3.51 -14.95
N SER A 89 12.82 2.35 -14.44
CA SER A 89 11.87 1.32 -14.04
C SER A 89 11.94 0.99 -12.55
N THR A 90 13.11 1.13 -11.96
CA THR A 90 13.38 0.68 -10.60
C THR A 90 14.17 1.75 -9.84
N LEU A 91 13.66 2.14 -8.69
CA LEU A 91 14.40 2.89 -7.69
C LEU A 91 15.06 1.88 -6.75
N ARG A 92 16.38 1.93 -6.63
CA ARG A 92 17.14 1.11 -5.67
C ARG A 92 17.85 2.02 -4.69
N LEU A 93 17.86 1.62 -3.44
CA LEU A 93 18.57 2.34 -2.39
C LEU A 93 19.15 1.38 -1.34
N THR A 94 20.20 1.84 -0.67
CA THR A 94 20.72 1.18 0.52
C THR A 94 20.14 1.85 1.76
N ARG A 95 19.65 1.05 2.70
CA ARG A 95 18.96 1.52 3.90
C ARG A 95 19.65 0.99 5.16
N ARG A 96 19.80 1.86 6.18
CA ARG A 96 20.15 1.43 7.53
C ARG A 96 18.95 0.77 8.18
N TYR A 97 19.22 -0.29 8.90
CA TYR A 97 18.23 -1.02 9.67
C TYR A 97 18.78 -1.25 11.07
N ALA A 98 18.09 -0.75 12.08
CA ALA A 98 18.39 -1.08 13.47
C ALA A 98 17.86 -2.49 13.75
N GLU A 99 18.73 -3.39 14.17
CA GLU A 99 18.35 -4.75 14.54
C GLU A 99 17.89 -4.74 16.00
N ASP A 100 16.65 -5.19 16.27
CA ASP A 100 16.13 -5.30 17.63
C ASP A 100 17.04 -6.22 18.46
N GLY A 101 17.75 -5.62 19.44
CA GLY A 101 18.64 -6.33 20.36
C GLY A 101 20.06 -6.59 19.86
N GLY A 102 20.45 -6.10 18.69
CA GLY A 102 21.81 -6.23 18.12
C GLY A 102 22.67 -4.98 18.35
N MET A 103 23.97 -5.18 18.63
CA MET A 103 24.96 -4.11 18.76
C MET A 103 25.49 -3.64 17.38
N GLY A 104 24.62 -3.43 16.38
CA GLY A 104 25.07 -2.94 15.06
C GLY A 104 23.95 -2.58 14.12
N ASP A 105 24.16 -1.50 13.36
CA ASP A 105 23.32 -1.16 12.23
C ASP A 105 23.60 -2.16 11.10
N SER A 106 22.60 -2.90 10.68
CA SER A 106 22.66 -3.70 9.47
C SER A 106 22.21 -2.85 8.26
N ILE A 107 22.66 -3.25 7.08
CA ILE A 107 22.27 -2.63 5.83
C ILE A 107 21.35 -3.57 5.07
N ARG A 108 20.35 -2.99 4.41
CA ARG A 108 19.49 -3.70 3.44
C ARG A 108 19.47 -2.93 2.13
N VAL A 109 19.31 -3.65 1.05
CA VAL A 109 18.92 -3.06 -0.23
C VAL A 109 17.40 -3.05 -0.29
N VAL A 110 16.84 -1.91 -0.63
CA VAL A 110 15.42 -1.73 -0.92
C VAL A 110 15.26 -1.36 -2.38
N ALA A 111 14.23 -1.89 -3.00
CA ALA A 111 13.87 -1.53 -4.36
C ALA A 111 12.37 -1.27 -4.48
N TRP A 112 12.04 -0.23 -5.26
CA TRP A 112 10.69 0.12 -5.65
C TRP A 112 10.58 0.01 -7.16
N SER A 113 9.54 -0.64 -7.66
CA SER A 113 9.34 -0.83 -9.08
C SER A 113 7.86 -0.96 -9.42
N GLN A 114 7.54 -1.01 -10.70
CA GLN A 114 6.23 -1.36 -11.21
C GLN A 114 6.33 -2.63 -12.07
N ARG A 115 5.36 -3.50 -11.92
CA ARG A 115 5.24 -4.72 -12.73
C ARG A 115 3.77 -5.11 -12.89
N ALA A 116 3.44 -5.80 -13.98
CA ALA A 116 2.12 -6.39 -14.14
C ALA A 116 1.94 -7.54 -13.12
N VAL A 117 0.93 -7.43 -12.27
CA VAL A 117 0.46 -8.45 -11.34
C VAL A 117 -1.03 -8.62 -11.60
N GLU A 118 -1.47 -9.85 -11.92
CA GLU A 118 -2.87 -10.14 -12.23
C GLU A 118 -3.50 -9.17 -13.25
N ASN A 119 -2.78 -8.91 -14.35
CA ASN A 119 -3.18 -7.97 -15.41
C ASN A 119 -3.29 -6.48 -15.00
N LYS A 120 -2.79 -6.10 -13.82
CA LYS A 120 -2.73 -4.71 -13.38
C LYS A 120 -1.30 -4.30 -13.15
N THR A 121 -0.90 -3.14 -13.65
CA THR A 121 0.40 -2.56 -13.30
C THR A 121 0.36 -2.16 -11.84
N THR A 122 1.21 -2.79 -11.04
CA THR A 122 1.21 -2.62 -9.58
C THR A 122 2.53 -2.01 -9.12
N TRP A 123 2.45 -1.03 -8.24
CA TRP A 123 3.60 -0.47 -7.54
C TRP A 123 4.02 -1.40 -6.43
N LEU A 124 5.28 -1.83 -6.48
CA LEU A 124 5.84 -2.91 -5.66
C LEU A 124 7.04 -2.42 -4.88
N ARG A 125 7.20 -2.92 -3.67
CA ARG A 125 8.39 -2.76 -2.83
C ARG A 125 9.03 -4.11 -2.57
N TRP A 126 10.33 -4.18 -2.67
CA TRP A 126 11.14 -5.34 -2.31
C TRP A 126 12.26 -4.93 -1.35
N GLN A 127 12.70 -5.84 -0.49
CA GLN A 127 13.87 -5.64 0.36
C GLN A 127 14.70 -6.92 0.50
N SER A 128 16.02 -6.76 0.62
CA SER A 128 16.92 -7.86 0.90
C SER A 128 16.85 -8.31 2.36
N GLU A 129 17.44 -9.45 2.67
CA GLU A 129 17.84 -9.79 4.03
C GLU A 129 18.89 -8.78 4.55
N PRO A 130 19.14 -8.76 5.89
CA PRO A 130 20.23 -7.99 6.46
C PRO A 130 21.57 -8.39 5.86
N LEU A 131 22.38 -7.42 5.46
CA LEU A 131 23.65 -7.62 4.75
C LEU A 131 24.80 -7.27 5.69
N LYS A 132 25.79 -8.16 5.76
CA LYS A 132 26.94 -8.02 6.66
C LYS A 132 28.25 -7.75 5.88
N THR A 133 28.28 -8.09 4.60
CA THR A 133 29.50 -8.00 3.79
C THR A 133 29.29 -7.16 2.52
N ARG A 134 30.39 -6.62 1.98
CA ARG A 134 30.34 -5.89 0.70
C ARG A 134 29.89 -6.78 -0.47
N ALA A 135 30.27 -8.04 -0.46
CA ALA A 135 29.88 -9.01 -1.49
C ALA A 135 28.39 -9.29 -1.47
N GLU A 136 27.80 -9.46 -0.28
CA GLU A 136 26.35 -9.60 -0.12
C GLU A 136 25.62 -8.35 -0.60
N LEU A 137 26.13 -7.15 -0.30
CA LEU A 137 25.55 -5.89 -0.75
C LEU A 137 25.55 -5.78 -2.28
N GLN A 138 26.67 -6.12 -2.94
CA GLN A 138 26.73 -6.14 -4.39
C GLN A 138 25.77 -7.16 -5.01
N SER A 139 25.66 -8.34 -4.41
CA SER A 139 24.74 -9.38 -4.84
C SER A 139 23.28 -8.92 -4.72
N ALA A 140 22.89 -8.40 -3.55
CA ALA A 140 21.55 -7.87 -3.29
C ALA A 140 21.20 -6.69 -4.21
N TRP A 141 22.18 -5.81 -4.53
CA TRP A 141 22.00 -4.71 -5.45
C TRP A 141 21.69 -5.16 -6.89
N LYS A 142 22.37 -6.20 -7.35
CA LYS A 142 22.06 -6.85 -8.64
C LYS A 142 20.71 -7.58 -8.59
N GLN A 143 20.45 -8.31 -7.49
CA GLN A 143 19.20 -9.04 -7.29
C GLN A 143 17.99 -8.11 -7.35
N ALA A 144 18.07 -6.92 -6.77
CA ALA A 144 17.02 -5.91 -6.82
C ALA A 144 16.64 -5.53 -8.27
N LEU A 145 17.64 -5.43 -9.16
CA LEU A 145 17.39 -5.16 -10.57
C LEU A 145 16.77 -6.36 -11.30
N THR A 146 17.22 -7.57 -11.00
CA THR A 146 16.65 -8.80 -11.59
C THR A 146 15.21 -9.00 -11.12
N TRP A 147 14.95 -8.78 -9.81
CA TRP A 147 13.62 -8.85 -9.25
C TRP A 147 12.62 -7.94 -9.97
N SER A 148 13.01 -6.70 -10.25
CA SER A 148 12.10 -5.74 -10.90
C SER A 148 11.67 -6.19 -12.29
N LYS A 149 12.52 -6.92 -13.01
CA LYS A 149 12.25 -7.37 -14.38
C LYS A 149 11.53 -8.72 -14.43
N GLU A 150 11.99 -9.71 -13.70
CA GLU A 150 11.56 -11.10 -13.84
C GLU A 150 11.01 -11.71 -12.53
N GLY A 151 11.53 -11.29 -11.38
CA GLY A 151 11.11 -11.71 -10.03
C GLY A 151 10.93 -13.21 -9.86
N ASN A 152 11.98 -13.92 -9.43
CA ASN A 152 11.87 -15.33 -9.12
C ASN A 152 10.96 -15.58 -7.89
N PRO A 153 10.47 -16.82 -7.65
CA PRO A 153 9.57 -17.12 -6.55
C PRO A 153 10.12 -16.77 -5.15
N ALA A 154 11.45 -16.84 -4.94
CA ALA A 154 12.09 -16.50 -3.68
C ALA A 154 12.08 -14.98 -3.45
N ASP A 155 12.27 -14.18 -4.49
CA ASP A 155 12.21 -12.72 -4.43
C ASP A 155 10.78 -12.22 -4.22
N ARG A 156 9.80 -12.90 -4.81
CA ARG A 156 8.37 -12.58 -4.63
C ARG A 156 7.90 -12.72 -3.18
N LYS A 157 8.49 -13.61 -2.39
CA LYS A 157 8.19 -13.73 -0.95
C LYS A 157 8.59 -12.50 -0.15
N ARG A 158 9.49 -11.67 -0.68
CA ARG A 158 10.02 -10.46 -0.05
C ARG A 158 9.50 -9.18 -0.69
N GLU A 159 8.53 -9.30 -1.60
CA GLU A 159 7.86 -8.16 -2.19
C GLU A 159 6.53 -7.85 -1.50
N VAL A 160 6.15 -6.60 -1.52
CA VAL A 160 4.85 -6.10 -1.05
C VAL A 160 4.22 -5.34 -2.21
N ALA A 161 3.02 -5.74 -2.57
CA ALA A 161 2.17 -5.01 -3.50
C ALA A 161 1.50 -3.85 -2.74
N VAL A 162 1.61 -2.63 -3.28
CA VAL A 162 1.11 -1.42 -2.61
C VAL A 162 -0.19 -0.94 -3.25
N ALA A 163 -0.16 -0.63 -4.53
CA ALA A 163 -1.31 -0.10 -5.24
C ALA A 163 -1.21 -0.37 -6.74
N ALA A 164 -2.35 -0.50 -7.41
CA ALA A 164 -2.38 -0.49 -8.87
C ALA A 164 -2.19 0.94 -9.38
N ILE A 165 -1.29 1.10 -10.35
CA ILE A 165 -0.92 2.37 -10.94
C ILE A 165 -0.93 2.28 -12.46
N GLU A 166 -1.09 3.41 -13.14
CA GLU A 166 -0.87 3.50 -14.59
C GLU A 166 0.58 3.85 -14.89
N LYS A 167 1.14 4.74 -14.09
CA LYS A 167 2.48 5.27 -14.30
C LYS A 167 3.11 5.78 -13.02
N TRP A 168 4.43 5.72 -12.93
CA TRP A 168 5.19 6.45 -11.94
C TRP A 168 6.36 7.22 -12.59
N GLN A 169 6.75 8.32 -11.97
CA GLN A 169 7.86 9.14 -12.38
C GLN A 169 8.68 9.56 -11.16
N MET A 170 9.97 9.74 -11.39
CA MET A 170 10.91 10.24 -10.40
C MET A 170 11.56 11.52 -10.88
N LEU A 171 11.60 12.53 -10.01
CA LEU A 171 12.41 13.72 -10.24
C LEU A 171 13.37 13.88 -9.06
N TYR A 172 14.55 14.42 -9.34
CA TYR A 172 15.55 14.78 -8.36
C TYR A 172 15.63 16.30 -8.21
N TYR A 173 15.81 16.77 -6.99
CA TYR A 173 16.09 18.17 -6.71
C TYR A 173 17.60 18.35 -6.68
N VAL A 174 18.11 19.08 -7.65
CA VAL A 174 19.53 19.30 -7.87
C VAL A 174 19.72 20.74 -8.36
N ASN A 175 20.64 21.50 -7.78
CA ASN A 175 20.91 22.89 -8.16
C ASN A 175 19.65 23.75 -8.20
N ASP A 176 18.86 23.71 -7.15
CA ASP A 176 17.62 24.48 -6.95
C ASP A 176 16.50 24.21 -7.99
N ALA A 177 16.56 23.09 -8.69
CA ALA A 177 15.56 22.72 -9.68
C ALA A 177 15.16 21.24 -9.60
N TRP A 178 13.89 20.95 -9.91
CA TRP A 178 13.43 19.60 -10.13
C TRP A 178 13.76 19.15 -11.55
N VAL A 179 14.58 18.12 -11.68
CA VAL A 179 15.00 17.55 -12.96
C VAL A 179 14.57 16.09 -13.06
N ASN A 180 14.42 15.58 -14.28
CA ASN A 180 14.11 14.17 -14.47
C ASN A 180 15.27 13.32 -13.91
N ALA A 181 14.96 12.34 -13.06
CA ALA A 181 15.96 11.49 -12.41
C ALA A 181 16.85 10.69 -13.39
N LEU A 182 16.39 10.49 -14.64
CA LEU A 182 17.16 9.82 -15.69
C LEU A 182 18.16 10.72 -16.38
N SER A 183 17.87 12.02 -16.48
CA SER A 183 18.72 12.98 -17.21
C SER A 183 19.56 13.86 -16.29
N GLY A 184 19.24 13.89 -15.01
CA GLY A 184 19.84 14.75 -14.01
C GLY A 184 20.38 14.01 -12.79
N GLY A 185 21.09 12.89 -12.98
CA GLY A 185 21.77 12.21 -11.87
C GLY A 185 22.58 13.22 -11.06
N ALA A 186 22.35 13.29 -9.73
CA ALA A 186 23.19 14.11 -8.87
C ALA A 186 24.63 13.55 -8.94
N VAL A 187 25.54 14.32 -9.45
CA VAL A 187 26.97 14.01 -9.47
C VAL A 187 27.74 15.11 -8.77
N ASP A 188 28.81 14.75 -8.07
CA ASP A 188 29.73 15.72 -7.50
C ASP A 188 30.63 16.34 -8.58
N ALA A 189 31.50 17.25 -8.18
CA ALA A 189 32.45 17.91 -9.07
C ALA A 189 33.42 16.94 -9.78
N ASN A 190 33.53 15.69 -9.30
CA ASN A 190 34.37 14.64 -9.86
C ASN A 190 33.57 13.65 -10.71
N GLY A 191 32.28 13.91 -10.95
CA GLY A 191 31.41 13.03 -11.72
C GLY A 191 30.92 11.79 -10.95
N VAL A 192 31.12 11.72 -9.63
CA VAL A 192 30.67 10.62 -8.80
C VAL A 192 29.20 10.81 -8.45
N ALA A 193 28.38 9.77 -8.62
CA ALA A 193 26.97 9.82 -8.30
C ALA A 193 26.75 10.14 -6.81
N THR A 194 26.04 11.22 -6.54
CA THR A 194 25.67 11.67 -5.20
C THR A 194 24.18 11.47 -4.97
N VAL A 195 23.77 11.57 -3.71
CA VAL A 195 22.35 11.60 -3.37
C VAL A 195 21.80 12.99 -3.64
N PRO A 196 20.69 13.14 -4.37
CA PRO A 196 20.06 14.43 -4.60
C PRO A 196 19.58 15.06 -3.29
N ASP A 197 19.40 16.38 -3.28
CA ASP A 197 18.88 17.10 -2.11
C ASP A 197 17.39 16.83 -1.87
N GLY A 198 16.68 16.39 -2.91
CA GLY A 198 15.30 15.93 -2.81
C GLY A 198 14.94 14.89 -3.87
N VAL A 199 13.94 14.10 -3.57
CA VAL A 199 13.35 13.11 -4.48
C VAL A 199 11.84 13.32 -4.52
N ARG A 200 11.28 13.50 -5.71
CA ARG A 200 9.85 13.60 -5.95
C ARG A 200 9.36 12.34 -6.63
N LEU A 201 8.40 11.68 -6.01
CA LEU A 201 7.63 10.59 -6.57
C LEU A 201 6.32 11.17 -7.13
N VAL A 202 5.99 10.84 -8.37
CA VAL A 202 4.68 11.11 -8.97
C VAL A 202 4.07 9.79 -9.39
N LEU A 203 2.94 9.43 -8.79
CA LEU A 203 2.16 8.24 -9.12
C LEU A 203 0.88 8.64 -9.83
N THR A 204 0.59 8.07 -10.99
CA THR A 204 -0.73 8.09 -11.61
C THR A 204 -1.45 6.82 -11.21
N LEU A 205 -2.52 6.94 -10.43
CA LEU A 205 -3.30 5.80 -9.96
C LEU A 205 -4.19 5.25 -11.06
N ALA A 206 -4.42 3.94 -11.07
CA ALA A 206 -5.33 3.31 -12.00
C ALA A 206 -6.78 3.74 -11.74
N GLN A 207 -7.60 3.79 -12.81
CA GLN A 207 -8.98 4.29 -12.76
C GLN A 207 -9.92 3.46 -11.88
N ASP A 208 -9.58 2.20 -11.64
CA ASP A 208 -10.37 1.27 -10.83
C ASP A 208 -9.94 1.21 -9.35
N GLN A 209 -9.15 2.19 -8.91
CA GLN A 209 -8.69 2.28 -7.52
C GLN A 209 -9.64 3.11 -6.65
N ALA A 210 -9.48 2.95 -5.33
CA ALA A 210 -10.18 3.75 -4.32
C ALA A 210 -9.93 5.26 -4.47
N LEU A 211 -8.74 5.63 -4.93
CA LEU A 211 -8.35 6.98 -5.31
C LEU A 211 -7.92 6.99 -6.76
N VAL A 212 -8.24 8.04 -7.49
CA VAL A 212 -7.85 8.24 -8.89
C VAL A 212 -7.08 9.54 -9.06
N GLY A 213 -6.27 9.61 -10.11
CA GLY A 213 -5.49 10.81 -10.43
C GLY A 213 -4.03 10.72 -10.03
N ASN A 214 -3.37 11.87 -9.93
CA ASN A 214 -1.95 11.95 -9.63
C ASN A 214 -1.71 12.23 -8.15
N ILE A 215 -0.82 11.45 -7.55
CA ILE A 215 -0.29 11.68 -6.21
C ILE A 215 1.18 12.09 -6.35
N THR A 216 1.53 13.18 -5.71
CA THR A 216 2.91 13.64 -5.62
C THR A 216 3.39 13.53 -4.18
N ARG A 217 4.57 12.95 -3.99
CA ARG A 217 5.24 12.86 -2.68
C ARG A 217 6.67 13.35 -2.80
N ASP A 218 7.00 14.36 -2.02
CA ASP A 218 8.35 14.92 -1.96
C ASP A 218 9.07 14.41 -0.72
N TRP A 219 10.32 14.08 -0.90
CA TRP A 219 11.29 13.85 0.16
C TRP A 219 12.44 14.84 0.02
N GLY A 220 12.81 15.48 1.10
CA GLY A 220 14.00 16.32 1.18
C GLY A 220 15.04 15.65 2.08
N ARG A 221 16.29 15.66 1.64
CA ARG A 221 17.40 15.11 2.44
C ARG A 221 17.48 15.83 3.78
N PRO A 222 17.41 15.10 4.93
CA PRO A 222 17.62 15.73 6.22
C PRO A 222 19.02 16.36 6.27
N THR A 223 19.10 17.68 6.18
CA THR A 223 20.33 18.40 6.45
C THR A 223 20.49 18.44 7.96
N LEU A 224 21.48 17.75 8.48
CA LEU A 224 21.93 17.98 9.85
C LEU A 224 22.25 19.47 9.94
N GLY A 225 21.41 20.22 10.66
CA GLY A 225 21.36 21.66 10.69
C GLY A 225 22.69 22.36 10.46
N GLY A 226 22.88 22.81 9.25
CA GLY A 226 23.93 23.74 8.90
C GLY A 226 23.51 25.10 9.41
N GLY A 227 23.81 25.37 10.67
CA GLY A 227 23.80 26.72 11.16
C GLY A 227 24.78 27.55 10.32
N LYS A 228 24.30 28.65 9.75
CA LYS A 228 25.14 29.76 9.34
C LYS A 228 25.73 30.41 10.57
#